data_c4e61b27ef57477cb4d55d3f8ce3e7d4
#
_entry.id   c4e61b27ef57477cb4d55d3f8ce3e7d4
#
_cell.length_a   1.000
_cell.length_b   1.000
_cell.length_c   1.000
_cell.angle_alpha   90.00
_cell.angle_beta   90.00
_cell.angle_gamma   90.00
#
_symmetry.space_group_name_H-M   'P 1'
#
loop_
_entity.id
_entity.type
_entity.pdbx_description
1 polymer ?
#
loop_
_entity_poly.entity_id
_entity_poly.type
_entity_poly.pdbx_seq_one_letter_code
_entity_poly.pdbx_strand_id
1 'polypeptide(L)'
;ETRSVIPTWASKVATLKGASLGFFFHETFNDFNNATDVIKEQQLDYLNLKMKVQKSGNKPKQFMIESLQEGTKPVELRYASSGIQTSAPLVTIVRYFAKEFSFKDAFKRSVLDYLYKQDRLEKFTPQINQSDLEKYVHIHIEEAELSLDPEAQRALISNLIDEAFHKNNEDRKLGLMIATHSPYIVNHLNVLLRAGYFEKARENY
;
A
#
# COMPACT_ATOMS: atom_id res chain seq x y z
N GLU A 1 8.50 11.52 -15.14
CA GLU A 1 8.57 12.74 -14.26
C GLU A 1 7.40 12.86 -13.26
N THR A 2 6.30 12.15 -13.44
CA THR A 2 5.11 12.29 -12.57
C THR A 2 5.15 11.44 -11.29
N ARG A 3 6.04 10.47 -11.17
CA ARG A 3 5.97 9.41 -10.14
C ARG A 3 6.75 9.69 -8.86
N SER A 4 7.80 10.49 -8.90
CA SER A 4 8.49 11.00 -7.70
C SER A 4 7.67 12.05 -6.92
N VAL A 5 6.48 12.40 -7.42
CA VAL A 5 5.64 13.48 -6.92
C VAL A 5 4.54 12.98 -5.97
N ILE A 6 4.26 11.65 -5.88
CA ILE A 6 3.12 11.14 -5.10
C ILE A 6 3.16 11.56 -3.62
N PRO A 7 4.27 11.47 -2.88
CA PRO A 7 4.30 11.91 -1.48
C PRO A 7 4.37 13.43 -1.32
N THR A 8 5.03 14.13 -2.24
CA THR A 8 5.05 15.59 -2.28
C THR A 8 3.65 16.12 -2.63
N TRP A 9 2.93 15.41 -3.48
CA TRP A 9 1.54 15.69 -3.82
C TRP A 9 0.58 15.37 -2.67
N ALA A 10 0.76 14.27 -1.95
CA ALA A 10 -0.04 13.94 -0.78
C ALA A 10 -0.03 15.06 0.27
N SER A 11 1.10 15.72 0.46
CA SER A 11 1.21 16.88 1.35
C SER A 11 0.63 18.18 0.75
N LYS A 12 0.67 18.35 -0.59
CA LYS A 12 0.15 19.52 -1.29
C LYS A 12 -1.34 19.44 -1.60
N VAL A 13 -1.89 18.24 -1.87
CA VAL A 13 -3.31 18.05 -2.15
C VAL A 13 -4.17 18.27 -0.91
N ALA A 14 -3.64 18.01 0.28
CA ALA A 14 -4.29 18.43 1.52
C ALA A 14 -4.52 19.96 1.60
N THR A 15 -3.79 20.74 0.79
CA THR A 15 -3.89 22.20 0.73
C THR A 15 -4.61 22.73 -0.53
N LEU A 16 -4.80 21.92 -1.57
CA LEU A 16 -5.43 22.31 -2.83
C LEU A 16 -6.88 21.81 -2.89
N LYS A 17 -7.77 22.47 -2.19
CA LYS A 17 -9.22 22.27 -2.40
C LYS A 17 -9.56 22.68 -3.83
N GLY A 18 -9.88 21.70 -4.69
CA GLY A 18 -10.37 21.91 -6.05
C GLY A 18 -9.44 21.52 -7.20
N ALA A 19 -8.26 20.93 -6.95
CA ALA A 19 -7.43 20.39 -8.02
C ALA A 19 -8.03 19.09 -8.58
N SER A 20 -8.30 19.06 -9.88
CA SER A 20 -8.66 17.83 -10.61
C SER A 20 -7.40 16.97 -10.75
N LEU A 21 -7.26 16.00 -9.86
CA LEU A 21 -6.26 14.93 -9.99
C LEU A 21 -6.78 13.88 -10.98
N GLY A 22 -5.89 13.31 -11.78
CA GLY A 22 -6.23 12.12 -12.55
C GLY A 22 -6.75 11.01 -11.63
N PHE A 23 -7.74 10.25 -12.10
CA PHE A 23 -8.48 9.25 -11.32
C PHE A 23 -7.55 8.32 -10.52
N PHE A 24 -6.50 7.76 -11.13
CA PHE A 24 -5.56 6.84 -10.47
C PHE A 24 -4.77 7.46 -9.32
N PHE A 25 -4.39 8.73 -9.44
CA PHE A 25 -3.69 9.44 -8.37
C PHE A 25 -4.61 9.70 -7.18
N HIS A 26 -5.87 9.99 -7.47
CA HIS A 26 -6.88 10.21 -6.43
C HIS A 26 -7.13 8.93 -5.63
N GLU A 27 -7.26 7.80 -6.30
CA GLU A 27 -7.45 6.49 -5.66
C GLU A 27 -6.24 6.11 -4.80
N THR A 28 -5.02 6.17 -5.34
CA THR A 28 -3.80 5.85 -4.59
C THR A 28 -3.63 6.77 -3.37
N PHE A 29 -3.97 8.05 -3.52
CA PHE A 29 -3.93 9.00 -2.41
C PHE A 29 -4.95 8.66 -1.33
N ASN A 30 -6.16 8.30 -1.71
CA ASN A 30 -7.21 7.89 -0.78
C ASN A 30 -6.81 6.61 -0.07
N ASP A 31 -6.24 5.64 -0.77
CA ASP A 31 -5.76 4.38 -0.18
C ASP A 31 -4.66 4.63 0.85
N PHE A 32 -3.69 5.49 0.53
CA PHE A 32 -2.66 5.87 1.49
C PHE A 32 -3.23 6.62 2.69
N ASN A 33 -4.19 7.53 2.50
CA ASN A 33 -4.86 8.21 3.59
C ASN A 33 -5.63 7.24 4.49
N ASN A 34 -6.40 6.33 3.89
CA ASN A 34 -7.14 5.31 4.63
C ASN A 34 -6.18 4.38 5.38
N ALA A 35 -5.10 3.94 4.73
CA ALA A 35 -4.07 3.13 5.35
C ALA A 35 -3.47 3.82 6.58
N THR A 36 -3.11 5.11 6.47
CA THR A 36 -2.51 5.89 7.56
C THR A 36 -3.50 6.36 8.62
N ASP A 37 -4.82 6.20 8.39
CA ASP A 37 -5.82 6.35 9.45
C ASP A 37 -5.81 5.17 10.43
N VAL A 38 -5.39 4.00 9.99
CA VAL A 38 -5.30 2.77 10.78
C VAL A 38 -3.86 2.49 11.20
N ILE A 39 -2.93 2.45 10.24
CA ILE A 39 -1.52 2.15 10.46
C ILE A 39 -0.80 3.42 10.90
N LYS A 40 -0.46 3.52 12.19
CA LYS A 40 0.23 4.69 12.77
C LYS A 40 1.75 4.57 12.72
N GLU A 41 2.25 3.36 12.58
CA GLU A 41 3.68 3.07 12.45
C GLU A 41 3.87 1.95 11.42
N GLN A 42 4.73 2.19 10.43
CA GLN A 42 5.14 1.23 9.41
C GLN A 42 6.64 1.06 9.45
N GLN A 43 7.08 -0.16 9.72
CA GLN A 43 8.49 -0.55 9.60
C GLN A 43 8.84 -0.74 8.13
N LEU A 44 10.03 -0.27 7.77
CA LEU A 44 10.66 -0.36 6.46
C LEU A 44 12.01 -1.06 6.66
N ASP A 45 11.94 -2.34 7.06
CA ASP A 45 13.11 -3.11 7.51
C ASP A 45 14.20 -3.15 6.45
N TYR A 46 13.81 -3.20 5.18
CA TYR A 46 14.72 -3.18 4.03
C TYR A 46 15.56 -1.89 3.90
N LEU A 47 15.18 -0.82 4.59
CA LEU A 47 15.93 0.45 4.66
C LEU A 47 16.44 0.75 6.08
N ASN A 48 16.20 -0.14 7.03
CA ASN A 48 16.47 0.09 8.45
C ASN A 48 15.82 1.36 8.99
N LEU A 49 14.59 1.63 8.53
CA LEU A 49 13.79 2.82 8.82
C LEU A 49 12.40 2.42 9.32
N LYS A 50 11.70 3.40 9.88
CA LYS A 50 10.26 3.33 10.13
C LYS A 50 9.58 4.64 9.80
N MET A 51 8.35 4.56 9.33
CA MET A 51 7.47 5.70 9.13
C MET A 51 6.47 5.79 10.27
N LYS A 52 6.35 6.98 10.87
CA LYS A 52 5.32 7.29 11.88
C LYS A 52 4.35 8.33 11.36
N VAL A 53 3.09 8.14 11.66
CA VAL A 53 2.01 9.08 11.33
C VAL A 53 1.71 9.93 12.56
N GLN A 54 1.93 11.23 12.46
CA GLN A 54 1.62 12.19 13.50
C GLN A 54 0.43 13.05 13.09
N LYS A 55 -0.54 13.22 13.98
CA LYS A 55 -1.69 14.10 13.81
C LYS A 55 -1.86 14.95 15.06
N SER A 56 -1.78 16.25 14.90
CA SER A 56 -1.96 17.20 16.01
C SER A 56 -3.22 18.04 15.79
N GLY A 57 -4.30 17.69 16.48
CA GLY A 57 -5.59 18.38 16.39
C GLY A 57 -6.13 18.46 14.97
N ASN A 58 -6.46 19.66 14.48
CA ASN A 58 -6.98 19.91 13.14
C ASN A 58 -5.90 20.08 12.07
N LYS A 59 -4.63 19.88 12.40
CA LYS A 59 -3.54 19.98 11.42
C LYS A 59 -3.53 18.77 10.47
N PRO A 60 -3.02 18.92 9.24
CA PRO A 60 -2.78 17.80 8.32
C PRO A 60 -1.89 16.74 8.97
N LYS A 61 -2.06 15.48 8.57
CA LYS A 61 -1.17 14.40 8.98
C LYS A 61 0.26 14.71 8.55
N GLN A 62 1.22 14.45 9.43
CA GLN A 62 2.65 14.49 9.13
C GLN A 62 3.20 13.07 9.15
N PHE A 63 4.04 12.75 8.18
CA PHE A 63 4.66 11.44 8.02
C PHE A 63 6.14 11.60 8.36
N MET A 64 6.57 11.05 9.48
CA MET A 64 7.93 11.15 9.97
C MET A 64 8.69 9.87 9.69
N ILE A 65 9.86 9.98 9.08
CA ILE A 65 10.80 8.88 8.85
C ILE A 65 11.85 8.92 9.96
N GLU A 66 11.97 7.81 10.67
CA GLU A 66 12.94 7.62 11.74
C GLU A 66 13.86 6.45 11.38
N SER A 67 15.15 6.57 11.69
CA SER A 67 16.07 5.43 11.62
C SER A 67 15.77 4.48 12.79
N LEU A 68 15.94 3.18 12.56
CA LEU A 68 15.94 2.19 13.62
C LEU A 68 17.24 2.23 14.44
N GLN A 69 18.27 2.93 13.95
CA GLN A 69 19.52 3.19 14.71
C GLN A 69 19.33 4.41 15.59
N GLU A 70 19.84 4.32 16.81
CA GLU A 70 19.80 5.41 17.79
C GLU A 70 20.60 6.64 17.33
N GLY A 71 20.15 7.83 17.71
CA GLY A 71 20.87 9.09 17.53
C GLY A 71 20.55 9.90 16.27
N THR A 72 19.70 9.40 15.40
CA THR A 72 19.26 10.15 14.20
C THR A 72 17.99 10.96 14.46
N LYS A 73 17.93 12.19 13.93
CA LYS A 73 16.73 13.01 14.03
C LYS A 73 15.68 12.56 13.01
N PRO A 74 14.38 12.50 13.39
CA PRO A 74 13.30 12.24 12.46
C PRO A 74 13.25 13.27 11.33
N VAL A 75 12.98 12.80 10.11
CA VAL A 75 12.84 13.65 8.92
C VAL A 75 11.42 13.48 8.38
N GLU A 76 10.75 14.56 8.01
CA GLU A 76 9.43 14.45 7.38
C GLU A 76 9.55 13.78 6.00
N LEU A 77 8.64 12.87 5.66
CA LEU A 77 8.66 12.07 4.43
C LEU A 77 8.90 12.91 3.17
N ARG A 78 8.33 14.12 3.10
CA ARG A 78 8.52 15.04 1.96
C ARG A 78 9.96 15.51 1.76
N TYR A 79 10.82 15.39 2.78
CA TYR A 79 12.23 15.75 2.73
C TYR A 79 13.15 14.52 2.70
N ALA A 80 12.58 13.32 2.74
CA ALA A 80 13.33 12.08 2.60
C ALA A 80 13.81 11.89 1.14
N SER A 81 14.66 10.89 0.90
CA SER A 81 15.07 10.53 -0.46
C SER A 81 13.87 10.10 -1.32
N SER A 82 13.97 10.25 -2.64
CA SER A 82 12.90 9.86 -3.56
C SER A 82 12.52 8.39 -3.44
N GLY A 83 13.48 7.49 -3.21
CA GLY A 83 13.21 6.08 -2.99
C GLY A 83 12.36 5.81 -1.74
N ILE A 84 12.61 6.52 -0.64
CA ILE A 84 11.79 6.44 0.58
C ILE A 84 10.40 7.05 0.32
N GLN A 85 10.34 8.17 -0.39
CA GLN A 85 9.08 8.84 -0.72
C GLN A 85 8.14 7.96 -1.55
N THR A 86 8.67 7.09 -2.40
CA THR A 86 7.86 6.16 -3.21
C THR A 86 7.55 4.86 -2.48
N SER A 87 8.55 4.24 -1.86
CA SER A 87 8.41 2.91 -1.29
C SER A 87 7.66 2.87 0.05
N ALA A 88 7.79 3.89 0.91
CA ALA A 88 7.09 3.90 2.19
C ALA A 88 5.55 3.93 2.05
N PRO A 89 4.94 4.79 1.20
CA PRO A 89 3.51 4.71 0.93
C PRO A 89 3.09 3.39 0.29
N LEU A 90 3.87 2.85 -0.64
CA LEU A 90 3.58 1.59 -1.32
C LEU A 90 3.46 0.43 -0.32
N VAL A 91 4.45 0.24 0.54
CA VAL A 91 4.43 -0.81 1.57
C VAL A 91 3.26 -0.63 2.53
N THR A 92 2.96 0.62 2.90
CA THR A 92 1.85 0.93 3.79
C THR A 92 0.50 0.57 3.17
N ILE A 93 0.29 0.85 1.88
CA ILE A 93 -0.93 0.49 1.14
C ILE A 93 -1.05 -1.03 1.02
N VAL A 94 0.01 -1.74 0.65
CA VAL A 94 -0.01 -3.21 0.54
C VAL A 94 -0.37 -3.84 1.89
N ARG A 95 0.26 -3.42 2.98
CA ARG A 95 -0.06 -3.88 4.33
C ARG A 95 -1.50 -3.57 4.73
N TYR A 96 -2.00 -2.39 4.39
CA TYR A 96 -3.38 -2.01 4.66
C TYR A 96 -4.37 -2.99 4.02
N PHE A 97 -4.22 -3.27 2.74
CA PHE A 97 -5.08 -4.22 2.06
C PHE A 97 -4.90 -5.65 2.56
N ALA A 98 -3.68 -6.03 2.95
CA ALA A 98 -3.40 -7.36 3.48
C ALA A 98 -4.04 -7.62 4.85
N LYS A 99 -4.11 -6.61 5.72
CA LYS A 99 -4.47 -6.81 7.13
C LYS A 99 -5.68 -6.02 7.61
N GLU A 100 -5.77 -4.76 7.23
CA GLU A 100 -6.64 -3.79 7.90
C GLU A 100 -7.90 -3.45 7.08
N PHE A 101 -7.87 -3.62 5.76
CA PHE A 101 -8.95 -3.22 4.88
C PHE A 101 -10.26 -3.97 5.20
N SER A 102 -11.34 -3.23 5.43
CA SER A 102 -12.66 -3.80 5.68
C SER A 102 -13.46 -3.96 4.39
N PHE A 103 -13.52 -5.17 3.85
CA PHE A 103 -14.36 -5.50 2.69
C PHE A 103 -15.83 -5.21 2.96
N LYS A 104 -16.29 -5.48 4.18
CA LYS A 104 -17.67 -5.23 4.59
C LYS A 104 -18.04 -3.76 4.52
N ASP A 105 -17.16 -2.88 5.01
CA ASP A 105 -17.44 -1.45 5.02
C ASP A 105 -17.25 -0.83 3.63
N ALA A 106 -16.30 -1.34 2.84
CA ALA A 106 -16.12 -0.94 1.45
C ALA A 106 -17.35 -1.32 0.61
N PHE A 107 -17.85 -2.55 0.76
CA PHE A 107 -19.07 -3.00 0.09
C PHE A 107 -20.28 -2.16 0.49
N LYS A 108 -20.49 -1.93 1.79
CA LYS A 108 -21.60 -1.08 2.27
C LYS A 108 -21.54 0.32 1.67
N ARG A 109 -20.35 0.94 1.65
CA ARG A 109 -20.16 2.27 1.07
C ARG A 109 -20.48 2.28 -0.42
N SER A 110 -19.99 1.30 -1.19
CA SER A 110 -20.26 1.18 -2.62
C SER A 110 -21.73 1.00 -2.93
N VAL A 111 -22.43 0.18 -2.14
CA VAL A 111 -23.87 -0.03 -2.29
C VAL A 111 -24.65 1.26 -1.96
N LEU A 112 -24.32 1.92 -0.86
CA LEU A 112 -24.96 3.18 -0.47
C LEU A 112 -24.73 4.27 -1.50
N ASP A 113 -23.51 4.42 -2.03
CA ASP A 113 -23.19 5.39 -3.07
C ASP A 113 -23.97 5.11 -4.37
N TYR A 114 -24.05 3.85 -4.77
CA TYR A 114 -24.86 3.43 -5.93
C TYR A 114 -26.35 3.76 -5.74
N LEU A 115 -26.92 3.44 -4.58
CA LEU A 115 -28.33 3.68 -4.28
C LEU A 115 -28.63 5.18 -4.18
N TYR A 116 -27.73 5.96 -3.61
CA TYR A 116 -27.83 7.40 -3.55
C TYR A 116 -27.86 8.02 -4.96
N LYS A 117 -26.95 7.59 -5.86
CA LYS A 117 -26.91 8.05 -7.25
C LYS A 117 -28.14 7.66 -8.06
N GLN A 118 -28.85 6.59 -7.66
CA GLN A 118 -30.06 6.11 -8.33
C GLN A 118 -31.37 6.58 -7.68
N ASP A 119 -31.30 7.40 -6.64
CA ASP A 119 -32.46 7.84 -5.85
C ASP A 119 -33.35 6.68 -5.33
N ARG A 120 -32.71 5.55 -4.97
CA ARG A 120 -33.38 4.30 -4.59
C ARG A 120 -33.12 3.88 -3.14
N LEU A 121 -32.63 4.77 -2.29
CA LEU A 121 -32.31 4.46 -0.90
C LEU A 121 -33.51 3.90 -0.11
N GLU A 122 -34.72 4.41 -0.38
CA GLU A 122 -35.91 3.99 0.37
C GLU A 122 -36.43 2.58 0.02
N LYS A 123 -36.00 2.01 -1.11
CA LYS A 123 -36.51 0.73 -1.64
C LYS A 123 -35.52 -0.43 -1.49
N PHE A 124 -34.38 -0.19 -0.82
CA PHE A 124 -33.32 -1.18 -0.75
C PHE A 124 -33.47 -2.11 0.47
N THR A 125 -33.77 -3.36 0.20
CA THR A 125 -33.68 -4.45 1.19
C THR A 125 -32.48 -5.32 0.81
N PRO A 126 -31.37 -5.31 1.59
CA PRO A 126 -30.21 -6.11 1.27
C PRO A 126 -30.52 -7.59 1.44
N GLN A 127 -30.58 -8.33 0.33
CA GLN A 127 -30.72 -9.78 0.32
C GLN A 127 -29.39 -10.50 0.05
N ILE A 128 -28.29 -9.76 -0.05
CA ILE A 128 -26.95 -10.34 -0.31
C ILE A 128 -26.32 -10.76 1.02
N ASN A 129 -26.13 -12.06 1.19
CA ASN A 129 -25.32 -12.60 2.26
C ASN A 129 -23.85 -12.18 2.03
N GLN A 130 -23.31 -11.36 2.91
CA GLN A 130 -21.92 -10.86 2.83
C GLN A 130 -20.88 -11.99 2.92
N SER A 131 -21.26 -13.16 3.42
CA SER A 131 -20.43 -14.37 3.47
C SER A 131 -20.10 -14.95 2.10
N ASP A 132 -20.90 -14.63 1.07
CA ASP A 132 -20.78 -15.22 -0.26
C ASP A 132 -19.87 -14.39 -1.19
N LEU A 133 -19.39 -13.21 -0.72
CA LEU A 133 -18.47 -12.37 -1.49
C LEU A 133 -17.03 -12.79 -1.22
N GLU A 134 -16.32 -13.17 -2.27
CA GLU A 134 -14.89 -13.42 -2.16
C GLU A 134 -14.14 -12.13 -1.78
N LYS A 135 -13.32 -12.25 -0.73
CA LYS A 135 -12.47 -11.15 -0.23
C LYS A 135 -11.17 -11.11 -1.04
N TYR A 136 -11.25 -10.60 -2.26
CA TYR A 136 -10.11 -10.52 -3.17
C TYR A 136 -9.73 -9.07 -3.47
N VAL A 137 -8.45 -8.76 -3.38
CA VAL A 137 -7.87 -7.47 -3.79
C VAL A 137 -6.74 -7.72 -4.76
N HIS A 138 -6.73 -7.00 -5.87
CA HIS A 138 -5.65 -7.02 -6.83
C HIS A 138 -4.95 -5.65 -6.84
N ILE A 139 -3.66 -5.63 -6.49
CA ILE A 139 -2.86 -4.42 -6.42
C ILE A 139 -1.92 -4.40 -7.62
N HIS A 140 -2.01 -3.34 -8.40
CA HIS A 140 -1.14 -3.10 -9.54
C HIS A 140 -0.06 -2.09 -9.13
N ILE A 141 1.19 -2.48 -9.32
CA ILE A 141 2.38 -1.69 -8.96
C ILE A 141 3.19 -1.46 -10.21
N GLU A 142 3.43 -0.21 -10.55
CA GLU A 142 4.30 0.17 -11.65
C GLU A 142 5.62 0.73 -11.11
N GLU A 143 6.73 0.20 -11.63
CA GLU A 143 8.09 0.67 -11.37
C GLU A 143 8.39 0.86 -9.87
N ALA A 144 8.16 -0.19 -9.06
CA ALA A 144 8.47 -0.20 -7.63
C ALA A 144 9.95 0.14 -7.33
N GLU A 145 10.82 -0.06 -8.31
CA GLU A 145 12.27 0.17 -8.26
C GLU A 145 12.70 1.63 -8.30
N LEU A 146 11.81 2.57 -8.59
CA LEU A 146 12.18 3.96 -8.81
C LEU A 146 13.00 4.54 -7.65
N SER A 147 14.17 5.09 -8.01
CA SER A 147 15.11 5.75 -7.10
C SER A 147 15.63 4.86 -5.95
N LEU A 148 15.60 3.54 -6.13
CA LEU A 148 16.20 2.57 -5.22
C LEU A 148 17.44 1.94 -5.85
N ASP A 149 18.46 1.67 -5.04
CA ASP A 149 19.61 0.85 -5.44
C ASP A 149 19.20 -0.63 -5.60
N PRO A 150 20.00 -1.46 -6.28
CA PRO A 150 19.66 -2.84 -6.57
C PRO A 150 19.39 -3.71 -5.35
N GLU A 151 20.04 -3.45 -4.23
CA GLU A 151 19.83 -4.21 -3.00
C GLU A 151 18.50 -3.82 -2.35
N ALA A 152 18.22 -2.53 -2.24
CA ALA A 152 16.93 -2.02 -1.75
C ALA A 152 15.77 -2.47 -2.63
N GLN A 153 15.93 -2.57 -3.96
CA GLN A 153 14.91 -3.11 -4.86
C GLN A 153 14.54 -4.55 -4.52
N ARG A 154 15.55 -5.43 -4.35
CA ARG A 154 15.33 -6.84 -3.96
C ARG A 154 14.65 -6.94 -2.60
N ALA A 155 15.13 -6.19 -1.63
CA ALA A 155 14.59 -6.20 -0.29
C ALA A 155 13.16 -5.65 -0.23
N LEU A 156 12.84 -4.61 -1.02
CA LEU A 156 11.47 -4.11 -1.16
C LEU A 156 10.53 -5.18 -1.71
N ILE A 157 10.91 -5.88 -2.78
CA ILE A 157 10.07 -6.94 -3.37
C ILE A 157 9.85 -8.08 -2.36
N SER A 158 10.87 -8.52 -1.65
CA SER A 158 10.71 -9.51 -0.58
C SER A 158 9.74 -9.04 0.49
N ASN A 159 9.84 -7.78 0.92
CA ASN A 159 8.95 -7.19 1.90
C ASN A 159 7.49 -7.12 1.40
N LEU A 160 7.26 -6.72 0.14
CA LEU A 160 5.92 -6.67 -0.46
C LEU A 160 5.27 -8.06 -0.52
N ILE A 161 6.04 -9.09 -0.92
CA ILE A 161 5.59 -10.49 -0.96
C ILE A 161 5.25 -10.97 0.45
N ASP A 162 6.12 -10.69 1.43
CA ASP A 162 5.93 -11.09 2.81
C ASP A 162 4.66 -10.46 3.42
N GLU A 163 4.46 -9.15 3.23
CA GLU A 163 3.25 -8.47 3.70
C GLU A 163 1.98 -8.96 2.99
N ALA A 164 2.05 -9.24 1.68
CA ALA A 164 0.88 -9.63 0.90
C ALA A 164 0.48 -11.09 1.11
N PHE A 165 1.42 -12.01 1.32
CA PHE A 165 1.16 -13.46 1.26
C PHE A 165 1.49 -14.21 2.54
N HIS A 166 2.50 -13.81 3.32
CA HIS A 166 2.88 -14.50 4.54
C HIS A 166 2.28 -13.88 5.80
N LYS A 167 2.13 -12.56 5.80
CA LYS A 167 1.62 -11.82 6.96
C LYS A 167 0.18 -11.35 6.78
N ASN A 168 -0.50 -11.75 5.71
CA ASN A 168 -1.89 -11.38 5.47
C ASN A 168 -2.85 -12.14 6.41
N ASN A 169 -4.10 -11.69 6.48
CA ASN A 169 -5.15 -12.44 7.14
C ASN A 169 -5.61 -13.60 6.24
N GLU A 170 -5.75 -14.81 6.79
CA GLU A 170 -6.09 -16.05 6.06
C GLU A 170 -7.38 -15.94 5.23
N ASP A 171 -8.32 -15.12 5.69
CA ASP A 171 -9.58 -14.85 4.99
C ASP A 171 -9.45 -13.97 3.73
N ARG A 172 -8.25 -13.52 3.37
CA ARG A 172 -8.04 -12.56 2.28
C ARG A 172 -7.22 -13.16 1.17
N LYS A 173 -7.67 -12.93 -0.05
CA LYS A 173 -6.90 -13.26 -1.24
C LYS A 173 -6.32 -11.98 -1.84
N LEU A 174 -4.99 -11.84 -1.82
CA LEU A 174 -4.29 -10.76 -2.49
C LEU A 174 -3.65 -11.26 -3.78
N GLY A 175 -3.71 -10.44 -4.82
CA GLY A 175 -2.90 -10.58 -6.03
C GLY A 175 -2.03 -9.34 -6.20
N LEU A 176 -0.74 -9.53 -6.49
CA LEU A 176 0.17 -8.46 -6.86
C LEU A 176 0.52 -8.59 -8.33
N MET A 177 0.35 -7.52 -9.08
CA MET A 177 0.86 -7.38 -10.44
C MET A 177 1.91 -6.27 -10.44
N ILE A 178 3.14 -6.61 -10.78
CA ILE A 178 4.28 -5.69 -10.75
C ILE A 178 4.79 -5.50 -12.17
N ALA A 179 4.65 -4.29 -12.70
CA ALA A 179 5.29 -3.87 -13.94
C ALA A 179 6.64 -3.22 -13.60
N THR A 180 7.72 -3.76 -14.16
CA THR A 180 9.08 -3.33 -13.83
C THR A 180 9.99 -3.35 -15.04
N HIS A 181 10.92 -2.43 -15.11
CA HIS A 181 12.07 -2.43 -16.02
C HIS A 181 13.37 -2.91 -15.36
N SER A 182 13.33 -3.25 -14.07
CA SER A 182 14.52 -3.66 -13.32
C SER A 182 14.85 -5.13 -13.51
N PRO A 183 16.03 -5.45 -14.09
CA PRO A 183 16.50 -6.83 -14.14
C PRO A 183 16.75 -7.42 -12.75
N TYR A 184 17.03 -6.60 -11.75
CA TYR A 184 17.25 -7.04 -10.37
C TYR A 184 15.97 -7.58 -9.75
N ILE A 185 14.83 -6.92 -9.97
CA ILE A 185 13.52 -7.40 -9.52
C ILE A 185 13.16 -8.70 -10.21
N VAL A 186 13.27 -8.75 -11.55
CA VAL A 186 12.93 -9.96 -12.33
C VAL A 186 13.79 -11.15 -11.90
N ASN A 187 15.10 -10.96 -11.77
CA ASN A 187 16.00 -12.02 -11.33
C ASN A 187 15.69 -12.47 -9.88
N HIS A 188 15.40 -11.53 -8.98
CA HIS A 188 15.06 -11.86 -7.60
C HIS A 188 13.76 -12.66 -7.50
N LEU A 189 12.72 -12.27 -8.22
CA LEU A 189 11.47 -13.04 -8.31
C LEU A 189 11.69 -14.46 -8.83
N ASN A 190 12.53 -14.61 -9.87
CA ASN A 190 12.90 -15.93 -10.39
C ASN A 190 13.61 -16.81 -9.33
N VAL A 191 14.45 -16.21 -8.48
CA VAL A 191 15.10 -16.93 -7.37
C VAL A 191 14.06 -17.37 -6.34
N LEU A 192 13.15 -16.48 -5.93
CA LEU A 192 12.10 -16.79 -4.96
C LEU A 192 11.17 -17.90 -5.47
N LEU A 193 10.76 -17.84 -6.75
CA LEU A 193 9.91 -18.86 -7.36
C LEU A 193 10.61 -20.23 -7.39
N ARG A 194 11.90 -20.27 -7.75
CA ARG A 194 12.68 -21.51 -7.73
C ARG A 194 12.86 -22.06 -6.33
N ALA A 195 13.12 -21.22 -5.33
CA ALA A 195 13.22 -21.64 -3.93
C ALA A 195 11.92 -22.30 -3.45
N GLY A 196 10.76 -21.67 -3.66
CA GLY A 196 9.46 -22.24 -3.31
C GLY A 196 9.14 -23.54 -4.07
N TYR A 197 9.61 -23.69 -5.31
CA TYR A 197 9.45 -24.94 -6.05
C TYR A 197 10.28 -26.07 -5.45
N PHE A 198 11.49 -25.79 -4.99
CA PHE A 198 12.36 -26.77 -4.33
C PHE A 198 11.82 -27.18 -2.95
N GLU A 199 11.27 -26.26 -2.18
CA GLU A 199 10.64 -26.58 -0.90
C GLU A 199 9.46 -27.56 -1.07
N LYS A 200 8.55 -27.29 -1.99
CA LYS A 200 7.44 -28.19 -2.32
C LYS A 200 7.89 -29.56 -2.83
N ALA A 201 8.99 -29.61 -3.59
CA ALA A 201 9.54 -30.87 -4.04
C ALA A 201 10.14 -31.70 -2.88
N ARG A 202 10.69 -31.05 -1.84
CA ARG A 202 11.21 -31.74 -0.65
C ARG A 202 10.12 -32.27 0.27
N GLU A 203 8.96 -31.62 0.35
CA GLU A 203 7.83 -32.08 1.15
C GLU A 203 7.14 -33.33 0.57
N ASN A 204 7.36 -33.62 -0.71
CA ASN A 204 6.77 -34.77 -1.42
C ASN A 204 7.71 -36.01 -1.47
N TYR A 205 8.86 -35.97 -0.80
CA TYR A 205 9.79 -37.08 -0.63
C TYR A 205 10.02 -37.38 0.86
#